data_1fec1ec10108bae8a68de0ae747cbba6
#
_entry.id   1fec1ec10108bae8a68de0ae747cbba6
#
_cell.length_a   1.000
_cell.length_b   1.000
_cell.length_c   1.000
_cell.angle_alpha   90.00
_cell.angle_beta   90.00
_cell.angle_gamma   90.00
#
_symmetry.space_group_name_H-M   'P 1'
#
loop_
_entity.id
_entity.type
_entity.pdbx_description
1 polymer ?
#
loop_
_entity_poly.entity_id
_entity_poly.type
_entity_poly.pdbx_seq_one_letter_code
_entity_poly.pdbx_strand_id
1 'polypeptide(L)'
;MATESNNKTLNVPNLRFQEFIKPYSQTTISKLATIVGGGTPDTTVQEYWNGGIQWFTPSEIGKNKYADKSERTISQEGLNNSSAKLLPINTILLSTRATIGESSIAKEECCTNQGFQSLIANEEIVCYEYLYYLVATLTKELIRKSCGSTFLEISANEVRKIKTFIPNLEEQRKVSSLLSLIDERIATQIKIIEKLESLIRGISNNLLYSESGNPVRLGDILSERSERTKVNNQHEVLSSTVKGIFSQREYFLKDIASENNVGYKIIRLHDVVLSPQNLWMGNINYNDKFDIGIVSPSYKIFSIADGYDKRFVAAMLKTHRALYNYMLVSEQGASVVRRNLNMEAFEQLVFKMPPIDKQREIGNAISALQSRLELAVRVKTAYEKQKQWLLTEMFI
;
A
#
# COMPACT_ATOMS: atom_id res chain seq x y z
N MET A 1 45.90 -12.39 16.88
CA MET A 1 45.33 -11.04 17.00
C MET A 1 45.48 -10.37 15.64
N ALA A 2 44.47 -10.42 14.83
CA ALA A 2 44.41 -9.70 13.56
C ALA A 2 43.51 -8.48 13.78
N THR A 3 44.10 -7.31 13.77
CA THR A 3 43.41 -6.02 13.81
C THR A 3 42.79 -5.80 12.43
N GLU A 4 41.48 -6.04 12.31
CA GLU A 4 40.70 -5.53 11.16
C GLU A 4 40.75 -4.00 11.24
N SER A 5 41.57 -3.39 10.40
CA SER A 5 41.55 -1.95 10.18
C SER A 5 40.29 -1.59 9.43
N ASN A 6 39.29 -1.05 10.14
CA ASN A 6 38.11 -0.38 9.58
C ASN A 6 38.56 0.91 8.86
N ASN A 7 39.22 0.80 7.72
CA ASN A 7 39.40 1.90 6.77
C ASN A 7 38.10 2.12 6.01
N LYS A 8 37.07 2.67 6.64
CA LYS A 8 35.99 3.32 5.90
C LYS A 8 36.61 4.45 5.10
N THR A 9 36.73 4.29 3.80
CA THR A 9 37.13 5.35 2.89
C THR A 9 36.14 6.50 3.09
N LEU A 10 36.57 7.64 3.61
CA LEU A 10 35.69 8.78 3.85
C LEU A 10 34.98 9.17 2.54
N ASN A 11 33.67 9.38 2.60
CA ASN A 11 32.82 9.87 1.50
C ASN A 11 32.69 8.91 0.31
N VAL A 12 32.60 7.61 0.54
CA VAL A 12 32.31 6.60 -0.47
C VAL A 12 31.09 5.80 -0.02
N PRO A 13 30.05 5.62 -0.86
CA PRO A 13 28.89 4.81 -0.50
C PRO A 13 29.26 3.32 -0.41
N ASN A 14 28.45 2.54 0.33
CA ASN A 14 28.67 1.11 0.49
C ASN A 14 28.51 0.33 -0.83
N LEU A 15 27.57 0.77 -1.67
CA LEU A 15 27.34 0.19 -3.01
C LEU A 15 27.62 1.25 -4.08
N ARG A 16 28.45 0.87 -5.06
CA ARG A 16 28.88 1.79 -6.11
C ARG A 16 29.17 1.04 -7.41
N PHE A 17 29.02 1.69 -8.56
CA PHE A 17 29.49 1.18 -9.83
C PHE A 17 31.02 1.19 -9.87
N GLN A 18 31.62 0.10 -10.35
CA GLN A 18 33.09 -0.14 -10.25
C GLN A 18 33.95 0.87 -11.00
N GLU A 19 33.40 1.47 -12.06
CA GLU A 19 34.11 2.47 -12.87
C GLU A 19 34.29 3.83 -12.16
N PHE A 20 33.55 4.11 -11.09
CA PHE A 20 33.65 5.37 -10.34
C PHE A 20 34.50 5.17 -9.08
N ILE A 21 35.64 5.80 -9.02
CA ILE A 21 36.60 5.65 -7.91
C ILE A 21 36.79 6.92 -7.06
N LYS A 22 36.43 8.11 -7.60
CA LYS A 22 36.63 9.38 -6.89
C LYS A 22 35.62 9.50 -5.75
N PRO A 23 36.04 9.90 -4.52
CA PRO A 23 35.11 10.12 -3.41
C PRO A 23 34.03 11.17 -3.74
N TYR A 24 32.89 11.05 -3.07
CA TYR A 24 31.83 12.05 -3.19
C TYR A 24 32.26 13.39 -2.59
N SER A 25 31.85 14.47 -3.20
CA SER A 25 32.14 15.84 -2.76
C SER A 25 31.10 16.32 -1.79
N GLN A 26 31.54 16.91 -0.66
CA GLN A 26 30.64 17.54 0.29
C GLN A 26 30.05 18.83 -0.29
N THR A 27 28.75 19.00 -0.11
CA THR A 27 28.01 20.17 -0.57
C THR A 27 26.83 20.50 0.37
N THR A 28 26.02 21.49 0.00
CA THR A 28 24.77 21.84 0.69
C THR A 28 23.63 21.93 -0.31
N ILE A 29 22.39 21.75 0.16
CA ILE A 29 21.21 21.87 -0.71
C ILE A 29 21.15 23.22 -1.40
N SER A 30 21.56 24.29 -0.72
CA SER A 30 21.62 25.65 -1.32
C SER A 30 22.57 25.81 -2.53
N LYS A 31 23.57 24.92 -2.66
CA LYS A 31 24.46 24.89 -3.84
C LYS A 31 23.89 24.02 -4.95
N LEU A 32 23.09 23.03 -4.60
CA LEU A 32 22.49 22.09 -5.54
C LEU A 32 21.22 22.63 -6.20
N ALA A 33 20.47 23.49 -5.49
CA ALA A 33 19.18 23.93 -5.99
C ALA A 33 18.80 25.33 -5.49
N THR A 34 18.02 26.03 -6.30
CA THR A 34 17.26 27.21 -5.87
C THR A 34 16.02 26.72 -5.11
N ILE A 35 15.81 27.22 -3.89
CA ILE A 35 14.70 26.85 -3.04
C ILE A 35 13.61 27.92 -3.13
N VAL A 36 12.40 27.47 -3.53
CA VAL A 36 11.23 28.33 -3.75
C VAL A 36 10.09 27.86 -2.87
N GLY A 37 9.59 28.77 -2.01
CA GLY A 37 8.37 28.53 -1.23
C GLY A 37 7.13 28.74 -2.10
N GLY A 38 6.04 28.06 -1.74
CA GLY A 38 4.75 28.22 -2.40
C GLY A 38 3.85 29.27 -1.75
N GLY A 39 2.67 29.46 -2.32
CA GLY A 39 1.65 30.38 -1.85
C GLY A 39 0.25 29.96 -2.26
N THR A 40 -0.75 30.53 -1.59
CA THR A 40 -2.16 30.24 -1.83
C THR A 40 -2.86 31.53 -2.24
N PRO A 41 -3.49 31.59 -3.41
CA PRO A 41 -4.39 32.70 -3.75
C PRO A 41 -5.58 32.78 -2.78
N ASP A 42 -6.17 33.96 -2.65
CA ASP A 42 -7.36 34.13 -1.81
C ASP A 42 -8.47 33.15 -2.27
N THR A 43 -8.89 32.30 -1.35
CA THR A 43 -9.90 31.26 -1.64
C THR A 43 -11.30 31.78 -1.80
N THR A 44 -11.56 33.03 -1.41
CA THR A 44 -12.87 33.67 -1.55
C THR A 44 -13.09 34.31 -2.91
N VAL A 45 -11.99 34.54 -3.69
CA VAL A 45 -12.01 35.15 -5.01
C VAL A 45 -12.05 34.04 -6.06
N GLN A 46 -13.22 33.80 -6.66
CA GLN A 46 -13.44 32.70 -7.61
C GLN A 46 -12.59 32.83 -8.87
N GLU A 47 -12.32 34.03 -9.33
CA GLU A 47 -11.53 34.34 -10.52
C GLU A 47 -10.06 33.89 -10.40
N TYR A 48 -9.57 33.68 -9.19
CA TYR A 48 -8.19 33.19 -8.95
C TYR A 48 -8.05 31.68 -9.15
N TRP A 49 -9.16 30.96 -9.32
CA TRP A 49 -9.17 29.51 -9.39
C TRP A 49 -9.67 29.00 -10.76
N ASN A 50 -9.40 27.70 -11.04
CA ASN A 50 -9.83 26.99 -12.25
C ASN A 50 -9.27 27.56 -13.56
N GLY A 51 -8.10 28.20 -13.54
CA GLY A 51 -7.45 28.85 -14.70
C GLY A 51 -6.42 27.99 -15.42
N GLY A 52 -6.27 26.70 -15.07
CA GLY A 52 -5.43 25.74 -15.82
C GLY A 52 -3.98 25.61 -15.31
N ILE A 53 -3.45 26.54 -14.50
CA ILE A 53 -2.13 26.39 -13.88
C ILE A 53 -2.25 25.39 -12.72
N GLN A 54 -1.50 24.29 -12.77
CA GLN A 54 -1.48 23.26 -11.72
C GLN A 54 -1.06 23.90 -10.37
N TRP A 55 -1.79 23.55 -9.30
CA TRP A 55 -1.49 24.06 -7.95
C TRP A 55 -1.60 22.94 -6.93
N PHE A 56 -0.44 22.44 -6.47
CA PHE A 56 -0.35 21.27 -5.63
C PHE A 56 -0.38 21.59 -4.13
N THR A 57 -0.96 20.65 -3.38
CA THR A 57 -0.90 20.57 -1.92
C THR A 57 -0.06 19.36 -1.47
N PRO A 58 0.44 19.30 -0.23
CA PRO A 58 1.26 18.18 0.25
C PRO A 58 0.59 16.81 0.19
N SER A 59 -0.74 16.72 0.23
CA SER A 59 -1.48 15.46 0.13
C SER A 59 -1.49 14.84 -1.28
N GLU A 60 -1.12 15.61 -2.29
CA GLU A 60 -1.17 15.20 -3.71
C GLU A 60 0.15 14.67 -4.24
N ILE A 61 1.24 14.82 -3.46
CA ILE A 61 2.59 14.41 -3.86
C ILE A 61 3.10 13.24 -3.01
N GLY A 62 4.25 12.67 -3.38
CA GLY A 62 4.94 11.60 -2.65
C GLY A 62 4.51 10.19 -3.02
N LYS A 63 3.29 9.98 -3.52
CA LYS A 63 2.79 8.66 -3.97
C LYS A 63 3.41 8.20 -5.28
N ASN A 64 3.66 9.15 -6.19
CA ASN A 64 4.25 8.93 -7.50
C ASN A 64 5.50 9.76 -7.66
N LYS A 65 6.47 9.26 -8.45
CA LYS A 65 7.69 10.01 -8.78
C LYS A 65 7.38 11.35 -9.43
N TYR A 66 6.39 11.39 -10.33
CA TYR A 66 5.98 12.59 -11.02
C TYR A 66 4.62 13.09 -10.54
N ALA A 67 4.51 14.40 -10.30
CA ALA A 67 3.26 15.11 -10.10
C ALA A 67 2.74 15.56 -11.48
N ASP A 68 1.60 15.00 -11.91
CA ASP A 68 1.02 15.20 -13.25
C ASP A 68 -0.11 16.22 -13.22
N LYS A 69 -1.17 15.94 -12.44
CA LYS A 69 -2.36 16.82 -12.33
C LYS A 69 -2.69 17.08 -10.88
N SER A 70 -2.98 18.33 -10.56
CA SER A 70 -3.48 18.76 -9.26
C SER A 70 -5.00 18.71 -9.19
N GLU A 71 -5.55 18.54 -8.00
CA GLU A 71 -7.00 18.59 -7.76
C GLU A 71 -7.59 19.99 -8.05
N ARG A 72 -6.79 21.03 -7.84
CA ARG A 72 -7.18 22.43 -8.06
C ARG A 72 -6.14 23.12 -8.94
N THR A 73 -6.63 24.04 -9.77
CA THR A 73 -5.77 24.90 -10.60
C THR A 73 -6.01 26.36 -10.24
N ILE A 74 -5.02 27.20 -10.51
CA ILE A 74 -5.14 28.65 -10.35
C ILE A 74 -5.13 29.35 -11.73
N SER A 75 -5.70 30.55 -11.76
CA SER A 75 -5.67 31.40 -12.94
C SER A 75 -4.40 32.25 -12.98
N GLN A 76 -4.13 32.90 -14.11
CA GLN A 76 -3.05 33.89 -14.21
C GLN A 76 -3.24 35.06 -13.22
N GLU A 77 -4.50 35.46 -12.98
CA GLU A 77 -4.83 36.49 -11.99
C GLU A 77 -4.55 36.00 -10.58
N GLY A 78 -4.90 34.73 -10.25
CA GLY A 78 -4.58 34.13 -8.98
C GLY A 78 -3.07 34.02 -8.74
N LEU A 79 -2.29 33.71 -9.77
CA LEU A 79 -0.83 33.72 -9.71
C LEU A 79 -0.29 35.14 -9.43
N ASN A 80 -0.78 36.14 -10.17
CA ASN A 80 -0.29 37.52 -10.07
C ASN A 80 -0.68 38.19 -8.75
N ASN A 81 -1.82 37.85 -8.17
CA ASN A 81 -2.37 38.43 -6.94
C ASN A 81 -2.10 37.57 -5.68
N SER A 82 -1.11 36.70 -5.72
CA SER A 82 -0.75 35.86 -4.57
C SER A 82 0.74 35.72 -4.39
N SER A 83 1.16 35.06 -3.30
CA SER A 83 2.56 34.67 -3.08
C SER A 83 2.96 33.39 -3.83
N ALA A 84 2.05 32.76 -4.58
CA ALA A 84 2.36 31.60 -5.40
C ALA A 84 3.45 31.95 -6.43
N LYS A 85 4.30 30.99 -6.73
CA LYS A 85 5.38 31.11 -7.70
C LYS A 85 5.23 30.04 -8.76
N LEU A 86 5.34 30.41 -10.02
CA LEU A 86 5.39 29.47 -11.12
C LEU A 86 6.74 28.75 -11.09
N LEU A 87 6.70 27.44 -10.97
CA LEU A 87 7.86 26.54 -10.92
C LEU A 87 8.02 25.89 -12.29
N PRO A 88 9.25 25.82 -12.82
CA PRO A 88 9.50 25.15 -14.08
C PRO A 88 9.32 23.61 -13.98
N ILE A 89 9.17 22.98 -15.13
CA ILE A 89 9.24 21.51 -15.28
C ILE A 89 10.51 20.96 -14.60
N ASN A 90 10.45 19.73 -14.11
CA ASN A 90 11.54 19.03 -13.40
C ASN A 90 11.89 19.62 -12.02
N THR A 91 11.11 20.58 -11.52
CA THR A 91 11.23 21.01 -10.12
C THR A 91 10.85 19.90 -9.16
N ILE A 92 11.65 19.68 -8.11
CA ILE A 92 11.32 18.76 -7.03
C ILE A 92 10.38 19.47 -6.05
N LEU A 93 9.13 19.06 -6.01
CA LEU A 93 8.12 19.55 -5.07
C LEU A 93 8.35 18.84 -3.74
N LEU A 94 9.00 19.52 -2.78
CA LEU A 94 9.32 18.97 -1.45
C LEU A 94 8.32 19.45 -0.42
N SER A 95 7.56 18.53 0.18
CA SER A 95 6.69 18.84 1.32
C SER A 95 7.51 19.15 2.57
N THR A 96 7.16 20.25 3.22
CA THR A 96 7.80 20.74 4.47
C THR A 96 6.83 20.86 5.63
N ARG A 97 5.56 20.48 5.43
CA ARG A 97 4.51 20.39 6.46
C ARG A 97 3.76 19.07 6.33
N ALA A 98 3.14 18.59 7.39
CA ALA A 98 2.31 17.38 7.47
C ALA A 98 3.05 16.09 7.06
N THR A 99 3.57 16.03 5.84
CA THR A 99 4.29 14.89 5.25
C THR A 99 5.74 15.28 4.92
N ILE A 100 6.47 15.78 5.91
CA ILE A 100 7.84 16.29 5.72
C ILE A 100 8.74 15.24 5.06
N GLY A 101 9.39 15.65 3.95
CA GLY A 101 10.31 14.81 3.19
C GLY A 101 9.66 14.06 2.03
N GLU A 102 8.33 14.02 1.94
CA GLU A 102 7.67 13.52 0.73
C GLU A 102 7.92 14.48 -0.42
N SER A 103 8.16 13.92 -1.60
CA SER A 103 8.47 14.71 -2.79
C SER A 103 8.01 14.05 -4.08
N SER A 104 7.77 14.87 -5.09
CA SER A 104 7.53 14.48 -6.47
C SER A 104 8.20 15.45 -7.44
N ILE A 105 8.46 15.03 -8.66
CA ILE A 105 9.01 15.87 -9.73
C ILE A 105 7.85 16.48 -10.50
N ALA A 106 7.84 17.79 -10.68
CA ALA A 106 6.86 18.49 -11.50
C ALA A 106 6.98 18.08 -12.97
N LYS A 107 5.90 17.56 -13.56
CA LYS A 107 5.86 17.12 -14.95
C LYS A 107 5.57 18.25 -15.92
N GLU A 108 4.91 19.29 -15.44
CA GLU A 108 4.58 20.54 -16.15
C GLU A 108 4.90 21.72 -15.25
N GLU A 109 4.86 22.94 -15.79
CA GLU A 109 4.91 24.16 -14.97
C GLU A 109 3.76 24.18 -13.97
N CYS A 110 4.07 24.49 -12.71
CA CYS A 110 3.08 24.42 -11.65
C CYS A 110 3.35 25.41 -10.51
N CYS A 111 2.37 25.53 -9.64
CA CYS A 111 2.50 26.25 -8.38
C CYS A 111 2.27 25.29 -7.20
N THR A 112 2.65 25.70 -6.01
CA THR A 112 2.41 24.95 -4.77
C THR A 112 1.86 25.87 -3.68
N ASN A 113 1.21 25.29 -2.68
CA ASN A 113 0.85 26.04 -1.49
C ASN A 113 2.09 26.29 -0.59
N GLN A 114 1.91 27.02 0.51
CA GLN A 114 2.98 27.37 1.46
C GLN A 114 3.54 26.16 2.25
N GLY A 115 3.00 24.96 2.10
CA GLY A 115 3.53 23.74 2.70
C GLY A 115 4.72 23.13 1.98
N PHE A 116 5.27 23.82 0.98
CA PHE A 116 6.40 23.37 0.17
C PHE A 116 7.63 24.26 0.28
N GLN A 117 8.78 23.61 0.11
CA GLN A 117 10.05 24.24 -0.26
C GLN A 117 10.56 23.53 -1.50
N SER A 118 10.10 23.98 -2.67
CA SER A 118 10.40 23.35 -3.95
C SER A 118 11.83 23.61 -4.39
N LEU A 119 12.49 22.62 -5.00
CA LEU A 119 13.89 22.65 -5.37
C LEU A 119 14.03 22.67 -6.89
N ILE A 120 14.51 23.78 -7.45
CA ILE A 120 14.89 23.90 -8.85
C ILE A 120 16.37 23.53 -8.94
N ALA A 121 16.69 22.40 -9.56
CA ALA A 121 18.04 21.87 -9.65
C ALA A 121 18.99 22.82 -10.41
N ASN A 122 20.22 22.98 -9.90
CA ASN A 122 21.31 23.54 -10.68
C ASN A 122 21.92 22.41 -11.53
N GLU A 123 21.50 22.27 -12.77
CA GLU A 123 21.86 21.15 -13.64
C GLU A 123 23.33 21.12 -14.04
N GLU A 124 24.10 22.18 -13.78
CA GLU A 124 25.56 22.16 -13.91
C GLU A 124 26.24 21.32 -12.81
N ILE A 125 25.58 21.11 -11.68
CA ILE A 125 26.12 20.45 -10.49
C ILE A 125 25.37 19.15 -10.16
N VAL A 126 24.03 19.13 -10.31
CA VAL A 126 23.18 17.99 -9.95
C VAL A 126 22.08 17.80 -10.97
N CYS A 127 21.89 16.57 -11.49
CA CYS A 127 20.72 16.28 -12.30
C CYS A 127 19.47 16.19 -11.39
N TYR A 128 18.34 16.69 -11.89
CA TYR A 128 17.09 16.77 -11.11
C TYR A 128 16.60 15.40 -10.61
N GLU A 129 16.77 14.34 -11.37
CA GLU A 129 16.38 13.00 -10.93
C GLU A 129 17.24 12.47 -9.78
N TYR A 130 18.56 12.75 -9.81
CA TYR A 130 19.43 12.40 -8.68
C TYR A 130 19.05 13.22 -7.44
N LEU A 131 18.79 14.52 -7.61
CA LEU A 131 18.34 15.38 -6.52
C LEU A 131 17.04 14.89 -5.89
N TYR A 132 16.08 14.38 -6.68
CA TYR A 132 14.86 13.78 -6.19
C TYR A 132 15.15 12.59 -5.26
N TYR A 133 16.01 11.66 -5.68
CA TYR A 133 16.38 10.50 -4.86
C TYR A 133 17.22 10.90 -3.63
N LEU A 134 18.12 11.86 -3.80
CA LEU A 134 18.91 12.41 -2.69
C LEU A 134 18.00 12.97 -1.60
N VAL A 135 17.01 13.79 -1.96
CA VAL A 135 16.05 14.37 -1.01
C VAL A 135 15.29 13.28 -0.24
N ALA A 136 14.91 12.19 -0.88
CA ALA A 136 14.27 11.08 -0.21
C ALA A 136 15.15 10.45 0.88
N THR A 137 16.48 10.43 0.72
CA THR A 137 17.41 9.93 1.76
C THR A 137 17.55 10.89 2.94
N LEU A 138 17.25 12.17 2.74
CA LEU A 138 17.38 13.23 3.75
C LEU A 138 16.15 13.38 4.65
N THR A 139 15.10 12.59 4.49
CA THR A 139 13.83 12.72 5.23
C THR A 139 14.05 12.76 6.76
N LYS A 140 14.91 11.91 7.30
CA LYS A 140 15.22 11.88 8.75
C LYS A 140 15.86 13.18 9.21
N GLU A 141 16.76 13.76 8.41
CA GLU A 141 17.43 15.03 8.71
C GLU A 141 16.45 16.21 8.58
N LEU A 142 15.57 16.19 7.57
CA LEU A 142 14.51 17.19 7.41
C LEU A 142 13.58 17.20 8.63
N ILE A 143 13.14 16.03 9.11
CA ILE A 143 12.30 15.90 10.31
C ILE A 143 13.07 16.37 11.55
N ARG A 144 14.34 16.01 11.72
CA ARG A 144 15.16 16.42 12.85
C ARG A 144 15.34 17.94 12.94
N LYS A 145 15.41 18.63 11.80
CA LYS A 145 15.56 20.10 11.71
C LYS A 145 14.24 20.85 11.69
N SER A 146 13.12 20.16 11.68
CA SER A 146 11.80 20.79 11.74
C SER A 146 11.49 21.27 13.15
N CYS A 147 10.70 22.34 13.23
CA CYS A 147 10.27 22.98 14.47
C CYS A 147 8.73 23.06 14.50
N GLY A 148 8.16 23.15 15.68
CA GLY A 148 6.71 23.30 15.90
C GLY A 148 6.16 22.33 16.95
N SER A 149 5.34 22.84 17.87
CA SER A 149 4.74 22.01 18.93
C SER A 149 3.46 21.31 18.49
N THR A 150 2.70 21.92 17.58
CA THR A 150 1.41 21.38 17.09
C THR A 150 1.53 20.83 15.67
N PHE A 151 2.27 21.53 14.82
CA PHE A 151 2.57 21.09 13.45
C PHE A 151 4.05 21.26 13.19
N LEU A 152 4.72 20.17 12.85
CA LEU A 152 6.12 20.21 12.44
C LEU A 152 6.24 20.86 11.06
N GLU A 153 7.18 21.79 10.95
CA GLU A 153 7.53 22.45 9.70
C GLU A 153 9.04 22.69 9.64
N ILE A 154 9.64 22.51 8.48
CA ILE A 154 11.02 22.90 8.23
C ILE A 154 11.09 24.16 7.38
N SER A 155 11.87 25.15 7.83
CA SER A 155 12.03 26.40 7.10
C SER A 155 12.96 26.25 5.89
N ALA A 156 12.81 27.15 4.90
CA ALA A 156 13.70 27.22 3.75
C ALA A 156 15.17 27.38 4.18
N ASN A 157 15.46 28.14 5.25
CA ASN A 157 16.81 28.38 5.74
C ASN A 157 17.44 27.08 6.29
N GLU A 158 16.67 26.24 6.97
CA GLU A 158 17.18 24.96 7.45
C GLU A 158 17.37 23.96 6.29
N VAL A 159 16.48 23.93 5.30
CA VAL A 159 16.68 23.13 4.08
C VAL A 159 17.98 23.54 3.36
N ARG A 160 18.24 24.85 3.19
CA ARG A 160 19.48 25.37 2.56
C ARG A 160 20.74 24.87 3.22
N LYS A 161 20.74 24.74 4.54
CA LYS A 161 21.92 24.37 5.35
C LYS A 161 22.22 22.90 5.40
N ILE A 162 21.32 22.04 4.91
CA ILE A 162 21.53 20.59 4.94
C ILE A 162 22.78 20.27 4.12
N LYS A 163 23.72 19.57 4.77
CA LYS A 163 24.94 19.07 4.15
C LYS A 163 24.69 17.68 3.59
N THR A 164 25.27 17.40 2.44
CA THR A 164 25.18 16.12 1.77
C THR A 164 26.44 15.86 0.96
N PHE A 165 26.54 14.69 0.37
CA PHE A 165 27.64 14.29 -0.50
C PHE A 165 27.09 13.85 -1.85
N ILE A 166 27.75 14.29 -2.93
CA ILE A 166 27.35 13.95 -4.29
C ILE A 166 28.54 13.47 -5.12
N PRO A 167 28.37 12.54 -6.04
CA PRO A 167 29.34 12.18 -7.05
C PRO A 167 29.36 13.18 -8.21
N ASN A 168 30.17 12.92 -9.22
CA ASN A 168 30.12 13.66 -10.47
C ASN A 168 28.80 13.41 -11.24
N LEU A 169 28.49 14.26 -12.21
CA LEU A 169 27.22 14.21 -12.97
C LEU A 169 27.02 12.88 -13.73
N GLU A 170 28.08 12.25 -14.21
CA GLU A 170 27.98 10.99 -14.92
C GLU A 170 27.49 9.87 -14.00
N GLU A 171 28.06 9.75 -12.80
CA GLU A 171 27.65 8.80 -11.80
C GLU A 171 26.23 9.11 -11.28
N GLN A 172 25.90 10.41 -11.07
CA GLN A 172 24.53 10.80 -10.70
C GLN A 172 23.50 10.30 -11.71
N ARG A 173 23.74 10.49 -13.01
CA ARG A 173 22.86 10.00 -14.09
C ARG A 173 22.74 8.48 -14.07
N LYS A 174 23.81 7.76 -13.80
CA LYS A 174 23.79 6.30 -13.76
C LYS A 174 23.02 5.77 -12.56
N VAL A 175 23.22 6.37 -11.36
CA VAL A 175 22.47 6.04 -10.15
C VAL A 175 20.99 6.34 -10.32
N SER A 176 20.64 7.53 -10.82
CA SER A 176 19.24 7.91 -11.02
C SER A 176 18.55 7.05 -12.10
N SER A 177 19.25 6.68 -13.17
CA SER A 177 18.71 5.75 -14.18
C SER A 177 18.38 4.38 -13.60
N LEU A 178 19.26 3.81 -12.76
CA LEU A 178 18.99 2.54 -12.09
C LEU A 178 17.75 2.63 -11.20
N LEU A 179 17.65 3.66 -10.38
CA LEU A 179 16.50 3.86 -9.48
C LEU A 179 15.20 4.13 -10.26
N SER A 180 15.29 4.87 -11.39
CA SER A 180 14.14 5.11 -12.28
C SER A 180 13.59 3.83 -12.89
N LEU A 181 14.46 2.90 -13.31
CA LEU A 181 14.03 1.59 -13.80
C LEU A 181 13.28 0.78 -12.74
N ILE A 182 13.67 0.90 -11.48
CA ILE A 182 12.95 0.25 -10.38
C ILE A 182 11.59 0.90 -10.14
N ASP A 183 11.52 2.23 -10.19
CA ASP A 183 10.24 2.96 -10.09
C ASP A 183 9.28 2.58 -11.23
N GLU A 184 9.76 2.44 -12.45
CA GLU A 184 8.97 1.97 -13.59
C GLU A 184 8.44 0.55 -13.38
N ARG A 185 9.26 -0.34 -12.80
CA ARG A 185 8.82 -1.69 -12.46
C ARG A 185 7.76 -1.70 -11.36
N ILE A 186 7.92 -0.86 -10.32
CA ILE A 186 6.90 -0.69 -9.28
C ILE A 186 5.60 -0.17 -9.89
N ALA A 187 5.65 0.87 -10.71
CA ALA A 187 4.48 1.42 -11.39
C ALA A 187 3.78 0.39 -12.31
N THR A 188 4.56 -0.43 -13.01
CA THR A 188 4.04 -1.52 -13.84
C THR A 188 3.31 -2.57 -12.99
N GLN A 189 3.88 -2.96 -11.84
CA GLN A 189 3.22 -3.91 -10.92
C GLN A 189 1.93 -3.34 -10.34
N ILE A 190 1.86 -2.05 -10.03
CA ILE A 190 0.62 -1.40 -9.57
C ILE A 190 -0.47 -1.54 -10.64
N LYS A 191 -0.18 -1.24 -11.91
CA LYS A 191 -1.14 -1.39 -13.02
C LYS A 191 -1.59 -2.84 -13.22
N ILE A 192 -0.68 -3.82 -13.05
CA ILE A 192 -1.01 -5.25 -13.12
C ILE A 192 -1.97 -5.62 -11.98
N ILE A 193 -1.69 -5.17 -10.76
CA ILE A 193 -2.54 -5.42 -9.58
C ILE A 193 -3.94 -4.86 -9.82
N GLU A 194 -4.07 -3.59 -10.20
CA GLU A 194 -5.35 -2.93 -10.49
C GLU A 194 -6.16 -3.68 -11.57
N LYS A 195 -5.48 -4.12 -12.64
CA LYS A 195 -6.12 -4.88 -13.71
C LYS A 195 -6.60 -6.26 -13.24
N LEU A 196 -5.79 -6.98 -12.45
CA LEU A 196 -6.16 -8.27 -11.89
C LEU A 196 -7.34 -8.14 -10.91
N GLU A 197 -7.34 -7.15 -10.04
CA GLU A 197 -8.47 -6.86 -9.14
C GLU A 197 -9.75 -6.54 -9.92
N SER A 198 -9.65 -5.75 -10.99
CA SER A 198 -10.78 -5.43 -11.86
C SER A 198 -11.32 -6.67 -12.57
N LEU A 199 -10.44 -7.55 -13.08
CA LEU A 199 -10.83 -8.82 -13.71
C LEU A 199 -11.52 -9.76 -12.71
N ILE A 200 -10.96 -9.92 -11.51
CA ILE A 200 -11.57 -10.75 -10.46
C ILE A 200 -12.97 -10.21 -10.12
N ARG A 201 -13.14 -8.90 -9.93
CA ARG A 201 -14.45 -8.30 -9.68
C ARG A 201 -15.42 -8.53 -10.83
N GLY A 202 -14.98 -8.33 -12.08
CA GLY A 202 -15.80 -8.53 -13.27
C GLY A 202 -16.26 -9.99 -13.42
N ILE A 203 -15.35 -10.93 -13.28
CA ILE A 203 -15.65 -12.37 -13.34
C ILE A 203 -16.58 -12.77 -12.19
N SER A 204 -16.29 -12.33 -10.96
CA SER A 204 -17.13 -12.61 -9.79
C SER A 204 -18.56 -12.10 -9.99
N ASN A 205 -18.73 -10.89 -10.53
CA ASN A 205 -20.06 -10.33 -10.75
C ASN A 205 -20.82 -11.02 -11.90
N ASN A 206 -20.15 -11.38 -12.99
CA ASN A 206 -20.81 -11.93 -14.18
C ASN A 206 -21.06 -13.45 -14.08
N LEU A 207 -20.09 -14.20 -13.54
CA LEU A 207 -20.18 -15.67 -13.54
C LEU A 207 -20.80 -16.25 -12.27
N LEU A 208 -20.61 -15.60 -11.12
CA LEU A 208 -21.19 -16.03 -9.86
C LEU A 208 -22.66 -15.62 -9.70
N TYR A 209 -23.14 -14.68 -10.55
CA TYR A 209 -24.53 -14.21 -10.56
C TYR A 209 -25.31 -14.59 -11.82
N SER A 210 -24.74 -15.49 -12.63
CA SER A 210 -25.50 -16.05 -13.78
C SER A 210 -26.87 -16.52 -13.29
N GLU A 211 -27.94 -16.13 -13.99
CA GLU A 211 -29.31 -16.52 -13.66
C GLU A 211 -29.56 -18.04 -13.78
N SER A 212 -28.64 -18.75 -14.42
CA SER A 212 -28.66 -20.19 -14.64
C SER A 212 -28.01 -20.95 -13.47
N GLY A 213 -28.80 -21.55 -12.62
CA GLY A 213 -28.36 -22.39 -11.52
C GLY A 213 -29.52 -22.77 -10.60
N ASN A 214 -29.40 -23.91 -9.93
CA ASN A 214 -30.39 -24.35 -8.97
C ASN A 214 -30.27 -23.54 -7.68
N PRO A 215 -31.38 -23.07 -7.10
CA PRO A 215 -31.37 -22.45 -5.79
C PRO A 215 -30.98 -23.46 -4.71
N VAL A 216 -29.97 -23.17 -3.91
CA VAL A 216 -29.48 -24.04 -2.84
C VAL A 216 -29.31 -23.18 -1.58
N ARG A 217 -29.72 -23.72 -0.41
CA ARG A 217 -29.53 -23.05 0.87
C ARG A 217 -28.05 -23.13 1.30
N LEU A 218 -27.57 -22.09 1.96
CA LEU A 218 -26.20 -22.07 2.44
C LEU A 218 -25.90 -23.18 3.46
N GLY A 219 -26.89 -23.55 4.29
CA GLY A 219 -26.80 -24.69 5.20
C GLY A 219 -26.65 -26.03 4.52
N ASP A 220 -27.09 -26.19 3.23
CA ASP A 220 -26.87 -27.40 2.44
C ASP A 220 -25.45 -27.42 1.81
N ILE A 221 -24.80 -26.27 1.70
CA ILE A 221 -23.44 -26.13 1.15
C ILE A 221 -22.40 -26.22 2.27
N LEU A 222 -22.69 -25.68 3.45
CA LEU A 222 -21.75 -25.53 4.58
C LEU A 222 -22.23 -26.35 5.78
N SER A 223 -21.39 -27.25 6.28
CA SER A 223 -21.66 -28.03 7.49
C SER A 223 -20.75 -27.60 8.63
N GLU A 224 -21.31 -27.15 9.76
CA GLU A 224 -20.53 -26.67 10.91
C GLU A 224 -19.68 -27.78 11.53
N ARG A 225 -18.41 -27.45 11.85
CA ARG A 225 -17.47 -28.30 12.57
C ARG A 225 -17.12 -27.65 13.92
N SER A 226 -17.04 -28.47 14.96
CA SER A 226 -16.81 -28.00 16.32
C SER A 226 -15.62 -28.65 17.04
N GLU A 227 -14.71 -29.26 16.27
CA GLU A 227 -13.49 -29.88 16.83
C GLU A 227 -12.65 -28.86 17.59
N ARG A 228 -12.16 -29.24 18.78
CA ARG A 228 -11.41 -28.33 19.67
C ARG A 228 -10.11 -28.96 20.15
N THR A 229 -9.14 -28.09 20.44
CA THR A 229 -7.88 -28.48 21.07
C THR A 229 -8.10 -29.03 22.48
N LYS A 230 -7.33 -30.07 22.81
CA LYS A 230 -7.34 -30.72 24.15
C LYS A 230 -6.14 -30.31 25.00
N VAL A 231 -5.06 -29.89 24.34
CA VAL A 231 -3.82 -29.46 24.99
C VAL A 231 -3.38 -28.07 24.47
N ASN A 232 -2.61 -27.37 25.30
CA ASN A 232 -2.10 -26.06 24.90
C ASN A 232 -1.08 -26.19 23.76
N ASN A 233 -1.10 -25.23 22.82
CA ASN A 233 -0.21 -25.19 21.66
C ASN A 233 -0.24 -26.48 20.78
N GLN A 234 -1.41 -27.11 20.69
CA GLN A 234 -1.58 -28.34 19.91
C GLN A 234 -1.27 -28.14 18.42
N HIS A 235 -1.60 -26.99 17.89
CA HIS A 235 -1.33 -26.56 16.50
C HIS A 235 -1.01 -25.06 16.46
N GLU A 236 -0.53 -24.60 15.32
CA GLU A 236 -0.26 -23.19 15.07
C GLU A 236 -1.52 -22.33 15.21
N VAL A 237 -1.39 -21.18 15.91
CA VAL A 237 -2.48 -20.24 16.07
C VAL A 237 -2.62 -19.38 14.82
N LEU A 238 -3.81 -19.41 14.22
CA LEU A 238 -4.17 -18.67 13.02
C LEU A 238 -5.16 -17.55 13.36
N SER A 239 -5.10 -16.47 12.59
CA SER A 239 -6.07 -15.38 12.64
C SER A 239 -6.80 -15.27 11.32
N SER A 240 -8.15 -15.27 11.39
CA SER A 240 -9.01 -14.96 10.25
C SER A 240 -9.38 -13.48 10.28
N THR A 241 -9.08 -12.77 9.20
CA THR A 241 -9.33 -11.33 9.04
C THR A 241 -10.14 -11.09 7.76
N VAL A 242 -10.56 -9.86 7.50
CA VAL A 242 -11.18 -9.48 6.22
C VAL A 242 -10.24 -9.78 5.03
N LYS A 243 -8.91 -9.76 5.24
CA LYS A 243 -7.90 -9.99 4.20
C LYS A 243 -7.56 -11.46 3.97
N GLY A 244 -7.99 -12.38 4.84
CA GLY A 244 -7.69 -13.81 4.73
C GLY A 244 -7.27 -14.45 6.05
N ILE A 245 -6.73 -15.68 5.96
CA ILE A 245 -6.19 -16.45 7.07
C ILE A 245 -4.67 -16.28 7.08
N PHE A 246 -4.11 -15.98 8.24
CA PHE A 246 -2.67 -15.76 8.44
C PHE A 246 -2.19 -16.47 9.70
N SER A 247 -0.91 -16.87 9.71
CA SER A 247 -0.22 -17.17 10.94
C SER A 247 -0.28 -15.96 11.87
N GLN A 248 -0.67 -16.15 13.12
CA GLN A 248 -0.78 -15.04 14.05
C GLN A 248 0.57 -14.37 14.31
N ARG A 249 1.65 -15.14 14.35
CA ARG A 249 3.03 -14.64 14.54
C ARG A 249 3.52 -13.79 13.36
N GLU A 250 3.10 -14.14 12.14
CA GLU A 250 3.49 -13.38 10.93
C GLU A 250 2.66 -12.11 10.74
N TYR A 251 1.39 -12.13 11.16
CA TYR A 251 0.46 -11.02 10.95
C TYR A 251 0.57 -9.92 12.00
N PHE A 252 0.85 -10.29 13.25
CA PHE A 252 0.99 -9.35 14.35
C PHE A 252 2.44 -9.30 14.85
N LEU A 253 2.97 -8.09 15.06
CA LEU A 253 4.29 -7.86 15.62
C LEU A 253 4.40 -8.26 17.11
N LYS A 254 3.31 -8.69 17.74
CA LYS A 254 3.22 -9.13 19.14
C LYS A 254 2.34 -10.36 19.21
N ASP A 255 2.65 -11.29 20.10
CA ASP A 255 1.78 -12.41 20.44
C ASP A 255 0.48 -11.86 21.06
N ILE A 256 -0.63 -11.98 20.33
CA ILE A 256 -1.98 -11.55 20.74
C ILE A 256 -2.78 -12.75 21.26
N ALA A 257 -2.30 -13.97 20.98
CA ALA A 257 -2.95 -15.18 21.46
C ALA A 257 -2.95 -15.21 22.99
N SER A 258 -4.03 -15.74 23.57
CA SER A 258 -4.04 -16.12 24.97
C SER A 258 -2.90 -17.12 25.22
N GLU A 259 -2.20 -16.99 26.34
CA GLU A 259 -1.15 -17.95 26.78
C GLU A 259 -1.69 -19.38 26.83
N ASN A 260 -3.00 -19.53 27.11
CA ASN A 260 -3.71 -20.80 27.07
C ASN A 260 -4.69 -20.83 25.91
N ASN A 261 -4.48 -21.74 24.97
CA ASN A 261 -5.33 -21.96 23.80
C ASN A 261 -6.02 -23.34 23.78
N VAL A 262 -6.17 -23.98 24.94
CA VAL A 262 -7.03 -25.15 25.13
C VAL A 262 -8.48 -24.75 24.85
N GLY A 263 -9.20 -25.59 24.08
CA GLY A 263 -10.57 -25.31 23.67
C GLY A 263 -10.67 -24.41 22.42
N TYR A 264 -9.54 -23.99 21.81
CA TYR A 264 -9.56 -23.35 20.49
C TYR A 264 -10.10 -24.29 19.44
N LYS A 265 -10.72 -23.75 18.39
CA LYS A 265 -11.29 -24.56 17.31
C LYS A 265 -10.21 -24.95 16.30
N ILE A 266 -10.24 -26.21 15.87
CA ILE A 266 -9.30 -26.76 14.89
C ILE A 266 -9.85 -26.48 13.49
N ILE A 267 -9.04 -25.82 12.65
CA ILE A 267 -9.30 -25.59 11.23
C ILE A 267 -8.37 -26.49 10.41
N ARG A 268 -8.90 -27.09 9.34
CA ARG A 268 -8.17 -27.95 8.41
C ARG A 268 -8.15 -27.36 7.01
N LEU A 269 -7.27 -27.86 6.17
CA LEU A 269 -7.26 -27.50 4.75
C LEU A 269 -8.65 -27.71 4.13
N HIS A 270 -9.11 -26.72 3.37
CA HIS A 270 -10.41 -26.67 2.74
C HIS A 270 -11.60 -26.34 3.65
N ASP A 271 -11.38 -26.05 4.91
CA ASP A 271 -12.44 -25.52 5.77
C ASP A 271 -12.71 -24.03 5.46
N VAL A 272 -13.93 -23.60 5.75
CA VAL A 272 -14.33 -22.19 5.77
C VAL A 272 -14.40 -21.73 7.22
N VAL A 273 -13.74 -20.60 7.54
CA VAL A 273 -13.78 -19.96 8.85
C VAL A 273 -14.42 -18.59 8.73
N LEU A 274 -15.37 -18.30 9.60
CA LEU A 274 -16.01 -16.97 9.66
C LEU A 274 -16.04 -16.41 11.08
N SER A 275 -16.02 -15.10 11.17
CA SER A 275 -16.27 -14.35 12.40
C SER A 275 -17.74 -13.89 12.42
N PRO A 276 -18.59 -14.43 13.31
CA PRO A 276 -20.00 -13.99 13.38
C PRO A 276 -20.15 -12.50 13.59
N GLN A 277 -19.24 -11.87 14.32
CA GLN A 277 -19.28 -10.43 14.64
C GLN A 277 -18.89 -9.52 13.46
N ASN A 278 -18.05 -10.01 12.56
CA ASN A 278 -17.46 -9.24 11.46
C ASN A 278 -17.75 -9.86 10.09
N LEU A 279 -18.70 -10.77 10.00
CA LEU A 279 -19.08 -11.46 8.76
C LEU A 279 -19.53 -10.46 7.69
N TRP A 280 -20.35 -9.51 8.06
CA TRP A 280 -20.86 -8.45 7.18
C TRP A 280 -19.78 -7.58 6.56
N MET A 281 -18.58 -7.52 7.17
CA MET A 281 -17.39 -6.85 6.65
C MET A 281 -16.54 -7.75 5.73
N GLY A 282 -16.89 -9.02 5.57
CA GLY A 282 -16.18 -10.00 4.76
C GLY A 282 -15.19 -10.88 5.52
N ASN A 283 -15.29 -10.98 6.86
CA ASN A 283 -14.47 -11.93 7.61
C ASN A 283 -15.11 -13.35 7.53
N ILE A 284 -15.06 -13.89 6.32
CA ILE A 284 -15.33 -15.27 5.95
C ILE A 284 -14.22 -15.71 4.99
N ASN A 285 -13.51 -16.78 5.32
CA ASN A 285 -12.31 -17.18 4.58
C ASN A 285 -12.28 -18.69 4.37
N TYR A 286 -11.87 -19.08 3.20
CA TYR A 286 -11.55 -20.46 2.85
C TYR A 286 -10.07 -20.72 3.15
N ASN A 287 -9.78 -21.83 3.82
CA ASN A 287 -8.42 -22.23 4.15
C ASN A 287 -7.81 -23.04 3.00
N ASP A 288 -7.01 -22.41 2.17
CA ASP A 288 -6.27 -23.01 1.06
C ASP A 288 -4.76 -23.12 1.32
N LYS A 289 -4.29 -22.76 2.54
CA LYS A 289 -2.86 -22.57 2.86
C LYS A 289 -2.35 -23.46 3.97
N PHE A 290 -3.15 -23.71 5.00
CA PHE A 290 -2.73 -24.40 6.21
C PHE A 290 -3.36 -25.78 6.29
N ASP A 291 -2.56 -26.84 6.37
CA ASP A 291 -3.04 -28.20 6.51
C ASP A 291 -3.89 -28.35 7.77
N ILE A 292 -3.39 -27.80 8.88
CA ILE A 292 -4.07 -27.76 10.18
C ILE A 292 -3.61 -26.52 10.97
N GLY A 293 -4.53 -25.93 11.72
CA GLY A 293 -4.25 -24.83 12.64
C GLY A 293 -5.36 -24.65 13.66
N ILE A 294 -5.23 -23.69 14.54
CA ILE A 294 -6.26 -23.38 15.54
C ILE A 294 -6.65 -21.91 15.48
N VAL A 295 -7.92 -21.64 15.71
CA VAL A 295 -8.49 -20.29 15.76
C VAL A 295 -9.29 -20.09 17.04
N SER A 296 -9.48 -18.84 17.45
CA SER A 296 -10.25 -18.46 18.64
C SER A 296 -11.63 -19.16 18.66
N PRO A 297 -12.14 -19.55 19.83
CA PRO A 297 -13.47 -20.17 19.99
C PRO A 297 -14.63 -19.32 19.44
N SER A 298 -14.46 -18.01 19.28
CA SER A 298 -15.46 -17.09 18.74
C SER A 298 -15.75 -17.28 17.25
N TYR A 299 -14.82 -17.91 16.51
CA TYR A 299 -15.05 -18.22 15.09
C TYR A 299 -15.96 -19.40 14.91
N LYS A 300 -16.64 -19.47 13.75
CA LYS A 300 -17.37 -20.63 13.26
C LYS A 300 -16.56 -21.26 12.14
N ILE A 301 -16.52 -22.61 12.12
CA ILE A 301 -15.77 -23.38 11.12
C ILE A 301 -16.76 -24.30 10.41
N PHE A 302 -16.65 -24.37 9.09
CA PHE A 302 -17.50 -25.20 8.24
C PHE A 302 -16.65 -26.01 7.27
N SER A 303 -17.08 -27.23 7.00
CA SER A 303 -16.67 -27.98 5.81
C SER A 303 -17.63 -27.65 4.67
N ILE A 304 -17.13 -27.69 3.44
CA ILE A 304 -17.96 -27.60 2.24
C ILE A 304 -18.44 -28.99 1.90
N ALA A 305 -19.74 -29.13 1.69
CA ALA A 305 -20.38 -30.43 1.38
C ALA A 305 -19.87 -30.99 0.04
N ASP A 306 -19.88 -32.33 -0.07
CA ASP A 306 -19.54 -33.01 -1.29
C ASP A 306 -20.53 -32.65 -2.41
N GLY A 307 -20.07 -32.66 -3.66
CA GLY A 307 -20.86 -32.23 -4.82
C GLY A 307 -20.73 -30.74 -5.19
N TYR A 308 -20.03 -29.93 -4.38
CA TYR A 308 -19.71 -28.52 -4.70
C TYR A 308 -18.20 -28.33 -4.90
N ASP A 309 -17.86 -27.50 -5.88
CA ASP A 309 -16.44 -27.09 -6.05
C ASP A 309 -16.03 -26.09 -4.96
N LYS A 310 -15.00 -26.46 -4.20
CA LYS A 310 -14.55 -25.70 -3.02
C LYS A 310 -14.05 -24.28 -3.36
N ARG A 311 -13.39 -24.11 -4.52
CA ARG A 311 -12.87 -22.80 -4.98
C ARG A 311 -14.01 -21.90 -5.45
N PHE A 312 -15.00 -22.48 -6.14
CA PHE A 312 -16.20 -21.75 -6.52
C PHE A 312 -16.96 -21.25 -5.29
N VAL A 313 -17.21 -22.13 -4.31
CA VAL A 313 -17.87 -21.76 -3.05
C VAL A 313 -17.09 -20.68 -2.33
N ALA A 314 -15.75 -20.81 -2.20
CA ALA A 314 -14.89 -19.80 -1.59
C ALA A 314 -15.05 -18.42 -2.26
N ALA A 315 -15.06 -18.36 -3.59
CA ALA A 315 -15.25 -17.13 -4.33
C ALA A 315 -16.66 -16.55 -4.15
N MET A 316 -17.69 -17.41 -4.21
CA MET A 316 -19.10 -17.03 -4.03
C MET A 316 -19.34 -16.39 -2.65
N LEU A 317 -18.75 -16.95 -1.60
CA LEU A 317 -18.92 -16.46 -0.22
C LEU A 317 -18.35 -15.06 0.02
N LYS A 318 -17.45 -14.59 -0.83
CA LYS A 318 -16.81 -13.25 -0.72
C LYS A 318 -17.36 -12.20 -1.69
N THR A 319 -18.42 -12.51 -2.42
CA THR A 319 -19.04 -11.56 -3.35
C THR A 319 -19.76 -10.42 -2.61
N HIS A 320 -19.86 -9.24 -3.23
CA HIS A 320 -20.61 -8.12 -2.66
C HIS A 320 -22.05 -8.48 -2.31
N ARG A 321 -22.71 -9.30 -3.15
CA ARG A 321 -24.07 -9.78 -2.88
C ARG A 321 -24.12 -10.71 -1.67
N ALA A 322 -23.15 -11.60 -1.51
CA ALA A 322 -23.06 -12.43 -0.33
C ALA A 322 -22.87 -11.58 0.94
N LEU A 323 -21.97 -10.60 0.89
CA LEU A 323 -21.73 -9.67 2.01
C LEU A 323 -22.98 -8.84 2.37
N TYR A 324 -23.72 -8.39 1.34
CA TYR A 324 -24.99 -7.70 1.55
C TYR A 324 -26.02 -8.62 2.23
N ASN A 325 -26.14 -9.87 1.78
CA ASN A 325 -27.03 -10.85 2.42
C ASN A 325 -26.61 -11.14 3.86
N TYR A 326 -25.32 -11.23 4.15
CA TYR A 326 -24.84 -11.40 5.54
C TYR A 326 -25.18 -10.21 6.43
N MET A 327 -25.14 -9.01 5.87
CA MET A 327 -25.55 -7.79 6.58
C MET A 327 -27.05 -7.85 6.97
N LEU A 328 -27.91 -8.35 6.07
CA LEU A 328 -29.36 -8.46 6.31
C LEU A 328 -29.71 -9.47 7.42
N VAL A 329 -28.91 -10.53 7.56
CA VAL A 329 -29.11 -11.55 8.60
C VAL A 329 -28.26 -11.31 9.86
N SER A 330 -27.69 -10.11 9.99
CA SER A 330 -26.89 -9.69 11.14
C SER A 330 -27.54 -8.51 11.84
N GLU A 331 -27.81 -8.65 13.14
CA GLU A 331 -28.39 -7.60 13.97
C GLU A 331 -27.29 -6.66 14.49
N GLN A 332 -27.62 -5.37 14.61
CA GLN A 332 -26.70 -4.37 15.14
C GLN A 332 -26.49 -4.63 16.64
N GLY A 333 -25.25 -4.88 17.04
CA GLY A 333 -24.86 -5.04 18.44
C GLY A 333 -24.64 -3.69 19.16
N ALA A 334 -24.14 -3.75 20.38
CA ALA A 334 -23.80 -2.56 21.19
C ALA A 334 -22.71 -1.65 20.60
N SER A 335 -22.00 -2.09 19.56
CA SER A 335 -20.96 -1.35 18.84
C SER A 335 -21.36 -1.17 17.38
N VAL A 336 -21.06 -0.01 16.81
CA VAL A 336 -21.30 0.30 15.38
C VAL A 336 -20.61 -0.71 14.43
N VAL A 337 -19.51 -1.32 14.89
CA VAL A 337 -18.65 -2.21 14.09
C VAL A 337 -19.01 -3.69 14.26
N ARG A 338 -19.55 -4.10 15.43
CA ARG A 338 -19.86 -5.50 15.73
C ARG A 338 -21.34 -5.77 15.57
N ARG A 339 -21.67 -6.80 14.80
CA ARG A 339 -23.04 -7.28 14.62
C ARG A 339 -23.16 -8.71 15.16
N ASN A 340 -24.36 -9.11 15.53
CA ASN A 340 -24.67 -10.46 15.93
C ASN A 340 -25.28 -11.20 14.73
N LEU A 341 -24.59 -12.22 14.26
CA LEU A 341 -25.08 -13.06 13.16
C LEU A 341 -26.21 -13.98 13.67
N ASN A 342 -27.36 -13.93 13.01
CA ASN A 342 -28.40 -14.92 13.19
C ASN A 342 -28.03 -16.16 12.35
N MET A 343 -27.59 -17.23 13.02
CA MET A 343 -27.14 -18.45 12.36
C MET A 343 -28.22 -19.18 11.57
N GLU A 344 -29.44 -19.22 12.10
CA GLU A 344 -30.56 -19.89 11.40
C GLU A 344 -30.88 -19.16 10.09
N ALA A 345 -30.96 -17.82 10.14
CA ALA A 345 -31.17 -16.99 8.97
C ALA A 345 -29.99 -17.08 7.97
N PHE A 346 -28.74 -17.19 8.46
CA PHE A 346 -27.56 -17.40 7.63
C PHE A 346 -27.62 -18.71 6.84
N GLU A 347 -28.01 -19.81 7.49
CA GLU A 347 -28.15 -21.11 6.84
C GLU A 347 -29.29 -21.16 5.80
N GLN A 348 -30.31 -20.33 5.97
CA GLN A 348 -31.45 -20.20 5.03
C GLN A 348 -31.13 -19.29 3.82
N LEU A 349 -30.00 -18.59 3.78
CA LEU A 349 -29.60 -17.81 2.63
C LEU A 349 -29.50 -18.70 1.38
N VAL A 350 -30.10 -18.25 0.28
CA VAL A 350 -30.16 -19.02 -0.96
C VAL A 350 -29.17 -18.47 -1.98
N PHE A 351 -28.36 -19.35 -2.53
CA PHE A 351 -27.44 -19.10 -3.63
C PHE A 351 -27.81 -19.92 -4.85
N LYS A 352 -27.63 -19.37 -6.05
CA LYS A 352 -27.81 -20.12 -7.31
C LYS A 352 -26.51 -20.87 -7.62
N MET A 353 -26.61 -22.21 -7.68
CA MET A 353 -25.45 -23.07 -7.92
C MET A 353 -25.51 -23.64 -9.34
N PRO A 354 -24.55 -23.29 -10.22
CA PRO A 354 -24.45 -23.87 -11.55
C PRO A 354 -24.03 -25.35 -11.47
N PRO A 355 -24.13 -26.12 -12.59
CA PRO A 355 -23.62 -27.49 -12.65
C PRO A 355 -22.16 -27.60 -12.22
N ILE A 356 -21.75 -28.72 -11.62
CA ILE A 356 -20.42 -28.90 -11.00
C ILE A 356 -19.25 -28.60 -11.96
N ASP A 357 -19.37 -28.94 -13.24
CA ASP A 357 -18.32 -28.67 -14.21
C ASP A 357 -18.11 -27.14 -14.43
N LYS A 358 -19.23 -26.39 -14.41
CA LYS A 358 -19.18 -24.94 -14.49
C LYS A 358 -18.62 -24.31 -13.20
N GLN A 359 -18.94 -24.88 -12.03
CA GLN A 359 -18.33 -24.48 -10.77
C GLN A 359 -16.81 -24.65 -10.80
N ARG A 360 -16.32 -25.81 -11.31
CA ARG A 360 -14.88 -26.07 -11.46
C ARG A 360 -14.20 -25.11 -12.41
N GLU A 361 -14.81 -24.84 -13.57
CA GLU A 361 -14.28 -23.87 -14.53
C GLU A 361 -14.11 -22.48 -13.91
N ILE A 362 -15.16 -21.95 -13.28
CA ILE A 362 -15.18 -20.64 -12.65
C ILE A 362 -14.22 -20.60 -11.44
N GLY A 363 -14.28 -21.60 -10.56
CA GLY A 363 -13.43 -21.70 -9.38
C GLY A 363 -11.94 -21.72 -9.73
N ASN A 364 -11.56 -22.49 -10.76
CA ASN A 364 -10.20 -22.55 -11.26
C ASN A 364 -9.74 -21.19 -11.84
N ALA A 365 -10.59 -20.54 -12.65
CA ALA A 365 -10.26 -19.24 -13.24
C ALA A 365 -10.03 -18.16 -12.18
N ILE A 366 -10.94 -18.07 -11.19
CA ILE A 366 -10.80 -17.09 -10.09
C ILE A 366 -9.56 -17.40 -9.24
N SER A 367 -9.34 -18.66 -8.87
CA SER A 367 -8.18 -19.09 -8.07
C SER A 367 -6.86 -18.77 -8.79
N ALA A 368 -6.77 -19.00 -10.10
CA ALA A 368 -5.58 -18.66 -10.89
C ALA A 368 -5.32 -17.15 -10.92
N LEU A 369 -6.37 -16.32 -11.05
CA LEU A 369 -6.24 -14.86 -11.00
C LEU A 369 -5.82 -14.37 -9.61
N GLN A 370 -6.37 -14.95 -8.53
CA GLN A 370 -5.99 -14.62 -7.16
C GLN A 370 -4.53 -14.96 -6.88
N SER A 371 -4.04 -16.13 -7.33
CA SER A 371 -2.63 -16.51 -7.21
C SER A 371 -1.70 -15.55 -7.96
N ARG A 372 -2.11 -15.09 -9.16
CA ARG A 372 -1.35 -14.07 -9.90
C ARG A 372 -1.35 -12.71 -9.20
N LEU A 373 -2.48 -12.32 -8.60
CA LEU A 373 -2.58 -11.09 -7.82
C LEU A 373 -1.63 -11.13 -6.60
N GLU A 374 -1.64 -12.22 -5.84
CA GLU A 374 -0.73 -12.40 -4.71
C GLU A 374 0.75 -12.33 -5.14
N LEU A 375 1.10 -12.95 -6.27
CA LEU A 375 2.46 -12.88 -6.82
C LEU A 375 2.82 -11.44 -7.21
N ALA A 376 1.94 -10.72 -7.90
CA ALA A 376 2.17 -9.34 -8.30
C ALA A 376 2.39 -8.42 -7.09
N VAL A 377 1.63 -8.59 -6.00
CA VAL A 377 1.80 -7.86 -4.75
C VAL A 377 3.16 -8.17 -4.10
N ARG A 378 3.58 -9.45 -4.07
CA ARG A 378 4.90 -9.83 -3.54
C ARG A 378 6.04 -9.23 -4.36
N VAL A 379 5.94 -9.27 -5.69
CA VAL A 379 6.93 -8.67 -6.60
C VAL A 379 7.03 -7.16 -6.39
N LYS A 380 5.88 -6.46 -6.30
CA LYS A 380 5.85 -5.02 -5.96
C LYS A 380 6.60 -4.74 -4.65
N THR A 381 6.27 -5.47 -3.59
CA THR A 381 6.91 -5.30 -2.27
C THR A 381 8.42 -5.58 -2.32
N ALA A 382 8.85 -6.56 -3.12
CA ALA A 382 10.27 -6.85 -3.30
C ALA A 382 11.01 -5.70 -3.99
N TYR A 383 10.43 -5.08 -5.03
CA TYR A 383 11.01 -3.90 -5.68
C TYR A 383 11.04 -2.68 -4.74
N GLU A 384 10.01 -2.47 -3.93
CA GLU A 384 10.00 -1.39 -2.94
C GLU A 384 11.12 -1.56 -1.90
N LYS A 385 11.32 -2.78 -1.40
CA LYS A 385 12.44 -3.10 -0.49
C LYS A 385 13.80 -2.92 -1.18
N GLN A 386 13.93 -3.35 -2.43
CA GLN A 386 15.15 -3.18 -3.22
C GLN A 386 15.47 -1.70 -3.42
N LYS A 387 14.47 -0.86 -3.75
CA LYS A 387 14.63 0.59 -3.86
C LYS A 387 15.15 1.19 -2.56
N GLN A 388 14.52 0.86 -1.43
CA GLN A 388 14.94 1.38 -0.12
C GLN A 388 16.37 0.96 0.24
N TRP A 389 16.74 -0.29 -0.06
CA TRP A 389 18.10 -0.76 0.13
C TRP A 389 19.10 0.00 -0.75
N LEU A 390 18.83 0.19 -2.02
CA LEU A 390 19.69 0.97 -2.92
C LEU A 390 19.84 2.42 -2.47
N LEU A 391 18.76 3.06 -2.00
CA LEU A 391 18.82 4.41 -1.45
C LEU A 391 19.71 4.48 -0.19
N THR A 392 19.74 3.42 0.62
CA THR A 392 20.60 3.37 1.81
C THR A 392 22.06 3.11 1.45
N GLU A 393 22.33 2.28 0.43
CA GLU A 393 23.68 1.80 0.13
C GLU A 393 24.42 2.68 -0.90
N MET A 394 23.71 3.40 -1.79
CA MET A 394 24.30 4.20 -2.87
C MET A 394 24.40 5.69 -2.53
N PHE A 395 23.82 6.16 -1.43
CA PHE A 395 23.91 7.54 -0.95
C PHE A 395 24.67 7.58 0.39
N ILE A 396 25.15 8.80 0.76
CA ILE A 396 25.91 9.03 2.01
C ILE A 396 25.18 10.06 2.86
#